data_d46dd00b29e1f1acad5394c453f8f232
#
_entry.id   d46dd00b29e1f1acad5394c453f8f232
#
_cell.length_a   1.000
_cell.length_b   1.000
_cell.length_c   1.000
_cell.angle_alpha   90.00
_cell.angle_beta   90.00
_cell.angle_gamma   90.00
#
_symmetry.space_group_name_H-M   'P 1'
#
loop_
_entity.id
_entity.type
_entity.pdbx_description
1 polymer ?
#
loop_
_entity_poly.entity_id
_entity_poly.type
_entity_poly.pdbx_seq_one_letter_code
_entity_poly.pdbx_strand_id
1 'polypeptide(L)'
;RGLDCKIGRGAEALKQAAEGADIVLLCVVGIAGLPAFEYCLRRGITVALATKEAMVCGGAVARRLMDETGTRVLPVDSELSAIFQCLNGERKAELSRILLTASGGPFRTWDAKDIPGATVEQALKHPNWSMGAKITVDSASMINKGLEIMETRWLFDVPRDKIEVVVHPQ
;
A
#
# COMPACT_ATOMS: atom_id res chain seq x y z
N ARG A 1 -10.48 25.26 21.42
CA ARG A 1 -9.17 25.91 21.29
C ARG A 1 -8.92 26.11 19.82
N GLY A 2 -8.81 27.37 19.33
CA GLY A 2 -8.40 27.69 17.98
C GLY A 2 -6.97 27.21 17.75
N LEU A 3 -6.76 26.44 16.68
CA LEU A 3 -5.41 26.10 16.24
C LEU A 3 -4.87 27.30 15.45
N ASP A 4 -3.72 27.82 15.85
CA ASP A 4 -2.99 28.82 15.05
C ASP A 4 -2.24 28.10 13.94
N CYS A 5 -2.98 27.64 12.90
CA CYS A 5 -2.44 26.93 11.76
C CYS A 5 -3.19 27.31 10.47
N LYS A 6 -2.50 27.22 9.34
CA LYS A 6 -3.12 27.38 8.03
C LYS A 6 -3.97 26.16 7.72
N ILE A 7 -5.20 26.38 7.25
CA ILE A 7 -6.11 25.33 6.83
C ILE A 7 -6.26 25.42 5.31
N GLY A 8 -6.07 24.30 4.62
CA GLY A 8 -6.26 24.20 3.18
C GLY A 8 -7.15 23.03 2.79
N ARG A 9 -7.57 22.96 1.53
CA ARG A 9 -8.39 21.89 0.96
C ARG A 9 -7.88 21.46 -0.41
N GLY A 10 -8.10 20.17 -0.75
CA GLY A 10 -7.80 19.63 -2.07
C GLY A 10 -6.31 19.32 -2.28
N ALA A 11 -5.95 18.93 -3.51
CA ALA A 11 -4.62 18.45 -3.86
C ALA A 11 -3.51 19.47 -3.61
N GLU A 12 -3.77 20.76 -3.87
CA GLU A 12 -2.78 21.83 -3.63
C GLU A 12 -2.48 22.01 -2.14
N ALA A 13 -3.48 21.88 -1.27
CA ALA A 13 -3.26 21.96 0.16
C ALA A 13 -2.43 20.77 0.68
N LEU A 14 -2.60 19.58 0.10
CA LEU A 14 -1.76 18.42 0.43
C LEU A 14 -0.29 18.65 0.05
N LYS A 15 -0.03 19.24 -1.12
CA LYS A 15 1.33 19.62 -1.53
C LYS A 15 1.94 20.67 -0.61
N GLN A 16 1.16 21.72 -0.28
CA GLN A 16 1.59 22.76 0.65
C GLN A 16 1.90 22.20 2.05
N ALA A 17 1.11 21.23 2.53
CA ALA A 17 1.35 20.58 3.81
C ALA A 17 2.62 19.72 3.81
N ALA A 18 3.05 19.23 2.64
CA ALA A 18 4.28 18.48 2.48
C ALA A 18 5.53 19.37 2.31
N GLU A 19 5.35 20.65 2.03
CA GLU A 19 6.46 21.57 1.74
C GLU A 19 7.33 21.79 2.98
N GLY A 20 8.64 21.57 2.83
CA GLY A 20 9.61 21.72 3.91
C GLY A 20 9.62 20.59 4.94
N ALA A 21 8.86 19.52 4.72
CA ALA A 21 8.90 18.35 5.58
C ALA A 21 10.10 17.45 5.24
N ASP A 22 10.73 16.86 6.25
CA ASP A 22 11.76 15.84 6.09
C ASP A 22 11.14 14.49 5.69
N ILE A 23 9.98 14.18 6.27
CA ILE A 23 9.21 12.96 6.03
C ILE A 23 7.73 13.31 5.95
N VAL A 24 7.03 12.77 4.96
CA VAL A 24 5.58 12.87 4.82
C VAL A 24 4.94 11.51 5.04
N LEU A 25 4.08 11.40 6.06
CA LEU A 25 3.20 10.24 6.20
C LEU A 25 1.98 10.43 5.29
N LEU A 26 1.95 9.66 4.21
CA LEU A 26 0.87 9.69 3.23
C LEU A 26 -0.18 8.61 3.54
N CYS A 27 -1.28 9.03 4.18
CA CYS A 27 -2.40 8.16 4.57
C CYS A 27 -3.75 8.64 4.01
N VAL A 28 -3.72 9.42 2.93
CA VAL A 28 -4.93 9.89 2.23
C VAL A 28 -5.57 8.74 1.47
N VAL A 29 -6.83 8.43 1.77
CA VAL A 29 -7.53 7.26 1.24
C VAL A 29 -7.64 7.28 -0.29
N GLY A 30 -7.32 6.16 -0.91
CA GLY A 30 -7.47 5.94 -2.34
C GLY A 30 -6.50 6.77 -3.19
N ILE A 31 -6.89 7.04 -4.43
CA ILE A 31 -6.05 7.74 -5.41
C ILE A 31 -5.86 9.24 -5.10
N ALA A 32 -6.64 9.81 -4.18
CA ALA A 32 -6.54 11.24 -3.85
C ALA A 32 -5.17 11.65 -3.27
N GLY A 33 -4.40 10.69 -2.75
CA GLY A 33 -3.01 10.89 -2.32
C GLY A 33 -1.99 10.99 -3.44
N LEU A 34 -2.31 10.56 -4.67
CA LEU A 34 -1.35 10.47 -5.78
C LEU A 34 -0.67 11.80 -6.13
N PRO A 35 -1.37 12.96 -6.22
CA PRO A 35 -0.71 14.24 -6.50
C PRO A 35 0.30 14.68 -5.44
N ALA A 36 0.03 14.40 -4.16
CA ALA A 36 0.95 14.69 -3.07
C ALA A 36 2.13 13.71 -3.07
N PHE A 37 1.89 12.45 -3.40
CA PHE A 37 2.93 11.43 -3.56
C PHE A 37 3.92 11.84 -4.65
N GLU A 38 3.43 12.14 -5.86
CA GLU A 38 4.26 12.62 -6.97
C GLU A 38 5.05 13.88 -6.60
N TYR A 39 4.40 14.84 -5.93
CA TYR A 39 5.06 16.07 -5.46
C TYR A 39 6.24 15.76 -4.54
N CYS A 40 6.05 14.89 -3.56
CA CYS A 40 7.12 14.49 -2.63
C CYS A 40 8.28 13.82 -3.37
N LEU A 41 7.99 12.89 -4.28
CA LEU A 41 9.02 12.20 -5.06
C LEU A 41 9.86 13.19 -5.90
N ARG A 42 9.21 14.14 -6.58
CA ARG A 42 9.91 15.17 -7.37
C ARG A 42 10.77 16.10 -6.53
N ARG A 43 10.45 16.28 -5.26
CA ARG A 43 11.17 17.17 -4.33
C ARG A 43 12.20 16.45 -3.48
N GLY A 44 12.35 15.15 -3.61
CA GLY A 44 13.28 14.37 -2.78
C GLY A 44 12.81 14.21 -1.32
N ILE A 45 11.52 14.46 -1.04
CA ILE A 45 10.96 14.33 0.31
C ILE A 45 10.67 12.85 0.59
N THR A 46 11.22 12.31 1.68
CA THR A 46 10.95 10.93 2.10
C THR A 46 9.47 10.72 2.37
N VAL A 47 8.88 9.65 1.84
CA VAL A 47 7.47 9.32 2.02
C VAL A 47 7.32 8.03 2.83
N ALA A 48 6.60 8.11 3.94
CA ALA A 48 6.05 6.94 4.62
C ALA A 48 4.67 6.65 4.01
N LEU A 49 4.59 5.61 3.16
CA LEU A 49 3.44 5.33 2.31
C LEU A 49 2.49 4.35 2.99
N ALA A 50 1.33 4.85 3.43
CA ALA A 50 0.24 4.03 3.99
C ALA A 50 -0.89 3.76 2.97
N THR A 51 -0.93 4.52 1.88
CA THR A 51 -1.96 4.42 0.83
C THR A 51 -1.39 3.70 -0.39
N LYS A 52 -1.63 2.40 -0.48
CA LYS A 52 -1.12 1.54 -1.56
C LYS A 52 -1.60 1.95 -2.96
N GLU A 53 -2.80 2.52 -3.05
CA GLU A 53 -3.40 2.93 -4.32
C GLU A 53 -2.55 3.95 -5.09
N ALA A 54 -1.82 4.82 -4.39
CA ALA A 54 -0.92 5.77 -5.02
C ALA A 54 0.22 5.07 -5.77
N MET A 55 0.82 4.03 -5.17
CA MET A 55 1.87 3.23 -5.80
C MET A 55 1.29 2.31 -6.89
N VAL A 56 0.10 1.75 -6.68
CA VAL A 56 -0.56 0.88 -7.68
C VAL A 56 -0.86 1.67 -8.96
N CYS A 57 -1.45 2.86 -8.83
CA CYS A 57 -1.83 3.68 -9.98
C CYS A 57 -0.65 4.40 -10.63
N GLY A 58 0.31 4.85 -9.82
CA GLY A 58 1.45 5.66 -10.26
C GLY A 58 2.78 4.90 -10.34
N GLY A 59 2.80 3.58 -10.14
CA GLY A 59 4.02 2.82 -9.85
C GLY A 59 5.18 3.01 -10.83
N ALA A 60 4.92 2.97 -12.13
CA ALA A 60 5.96 3.19 -13.14
C ALA A 60 6.57 4.60 -13.06
N VAL A 61 5.73 5.61 -12.82
CA VAL A 61 6.17 7.00 -12.66
C VAL A 61 6.90 7.16 -11.33
N ALA A 62 6.34 6.60 -10.27
CA ALA A 62 6.94 6.63 -8.94
C ALA A 62 8.33 5.99 -8.94
N ARG A 63 8.47 4.79 -9.54
CA ARG A 63 9.77 4.10 -9.64
C ARG A 63 10.79 4.96 -10.34
N ARG A 64 10.45 5.50 -11.51
CA ARG A 64 11.34 6.40 -12.24
C ARG A 64 11.75 7.61 -11.41
N LEU A 65 10.81 8.27 -10.75
CA LEU A 65 11.11 9.43 -9.91
C LEU A 65 11.99 9.06 -8.71
N MET A 66 11.75 7.92 -8.06
CA MET A 66 12.62 7.41 -6.99
C MET A 66 14.05 7.20 -7.49
N ASP A 67 14.23 6.65 -8.71
CA ASP A 67 15.56 6.43 -9.30
C ASP A 67 16.24 7.76 -9.68
N GLU A 68 15.49 8.72 -10.23
CA GLU A 68 16.00 10.04 -10.64
C GLU A 68 16.40 10.93 -9.45
N THR A 69 15.60 10.90 -8.37
CA THR A 69 15.77 11.83 -7.23
C THR A 69 16.47 11.20 -6.03
N GLY A 70 16.57 9.88 -5.98
CA GLY A 70 17.03 9.15 -4.79
C GLY A 70 16.02 9.17 -3.64
N THR A 71 14.78 9.58 -3.88
CA THR A 71 13.75 9.69 -2.83
C THR A 71 13.43 8.32 -2.24
N ARG A 72 13.41 8.26 -0.92
CA ARG A 72 13.06 7.05 -0.19
C ARG A 72 11.55 6.96 0.01
N VAL A 73 10.97 5.81 -0.30
CA VAL A 73 9.60 5.45 0.05
C VAL A 73 9.64 4.32 1.07
N LEU A 74 9.10 4.57 2.25
CA LEU A 74 9.05 3.63 3.37
C LEU A 74 7.64 3.05 3.43
N PRO A 75 7.46 1.73 3.34
CA PRO A 75 6.13 1.13 3.44
C PRO A 75 5.59 1.21 4.87
N VAL A 76 4.31 1.55 4.98
CA VAL A 76 3.56 1.53 6.24
C VAL A 76 2.58 0.35 6.28
N ASP A 77 2.13 -0.10 5.10
CA ASP A 77 1.33 -1.32 4.98
C ASP A 77 2.07 -2.52 5.61
N SER A 78 1.37 -3.33 6.40
CA SER A 78 2.00 -4.32 7.29
C SER A 78 2.83 -5.35 6.54
N GLU A 79 2.30 -5.90 5.46
CA GLU A 79 2.99 -6.90 4.64
C GLU A 79 4.22 -6.32 3.94
N LEU A 80 4.10 -5.10 3.41
CA LEU A 80 5.20 -4.44 2.74
C LEU A 80 6.27 -3.96 3.72
N SER A 81 5.85 -3.53 4.92
CA SER A 81 6.77 -3.23 6.02
C SER A 81 7.56 -4.46 6.45
N ALA A 82 6.91 -5.63 6.52
CA ALA A 82 7.60 -6.90 6.81
C ALA A 82 8.62 -7.26 5.72
N ILE A 83 8.25 -7.13 4.43
CA ILE A 83 9.17 -7.35 3.31
C ILE A 83 10.36 -6.38 3.40
N PHE A 84 10.09 -5.09 3.66
CA PHE A 84 11.13 -4.07 3.81
C PHE A 84 12.13 -4.44 4.92
N GLN A 85 11.64 -4.90 6.08
CA GLN A 85 12.48 -5.32 7.18
C GLN A 85 13.32 -6.56 6.82
N CYS A 86 12.74 -7.54 6.14
CA CYS A 86 13.46 -8.73 5.67
C CYS A 86 14.55 -8.41 4.65
N LEU A 87 14.36 -7.38 3.82
CA LEU A 87 15.32 -6.98 2.79
C LEU A 87 16.36 -5.98 3.29
N ASN A 88 16.20 -5.46 4.51
CA ASN A 88 17.12 -4.46 5.04
C ASN A 88 18.50 -5.06 5.33
N GLY A 89 19.51 -4.55 4.64
CA GLY A 89 20.89 -5.05 4.72
C GLY A 89 21.20 -6.20 3.77
N GLU A 90 20.21 -6.74 3.07
CA GLU A 90 20.39 -7.84 2.14
C GLU A 90 20.71 -7.35 0.71
N ARG A 91 21.36 -8.20 -0.06
CA ARG A 91 21.67 -7.91 -1.46
C ARG A 91 20.52 -8.32 -2.36
N LYS A 92 19.98 -7.38 -3.14
CA LYS A 92 18.87 -7.64 -4.08
C LYS A 92 19.14 -8.82 -5.02
N ALA A 93 20.39 -9.05 -5.40
CA ALA A 93 20.78 -10.16 -6.28
C ALA A 93 20.57 -11.54 -5.64
N GLU A 94 20.49 -11.62 -4.32
CA GLU A 94 20.26 -12.87 -3.56
C GLU A 94 18.78 -13.18 -3.36
N LEU A 95 17.89 -12.24 -3.71
CA LEU A 95 16.45 -12.43 -3.61
C LEU A 95 15.99 -13.52 -4.58
N SER A 96 15.61 -14.68 -4.06
CA SER A 96 15.00 -15.76 -4.83
C SER A 96 13.54 -15.41 -5.16
N ARG A 97 12.72 -15.17 -4.12
CA ARG A 97 11.30 -14.84 -4.24
C ARG A 97 10.79 -14.14 -2.98
N ILE A 98 9.65 -13.46 -3.11
CA ILE A 98 8.89 -12.88 -2.00
C ILE A 98 7.66 -13.75 -1.77
N LEU A 99 7.44 -14.19 -0.53
CA LEU A 99 6.23 -14.86 -0.09
C LEU A 99 5.35 -13.84 0.63
N LEU A 100 4.37 -13.30 -0.08
CA LEU A 100 3.43 -12.30 0.45
C LEU A 100 2.31 -13.02 1.19
N THR A 101 2.24 -12.83 2.50
CA THR A 101 1.23 -13.49 3.34
C THR A 101 -0.14 -12.84 3.20
N ALA A 102 -1.19 -13.63 3.35
CA ALA A 102 -2.58 -13.19 3.32
C ALA A 102 -3.41 -13.94 4.36
N SER A 103 -4.40 -13.28 4.96
CA SER A 103 -5.39 -13.94 5.81
C SER A 103 -6.37 -14.81 5.01
N GLY A 104 -6.55 -14.52 3.72
CA GLY A 104 -7.53 -15.14 2.85
C GLY A 104 -8.95 -14.58 2.99
N GLY A 105 -9.17 -13.67 3.94
CA GLY A 105 -10.46 -13.03 4.18
C GLY A 105 -11.55 -13.98 4.71
N PRO A 106 -12.80 -13.50 4.80
CA PRO A 106 -13.93 -14.27 5.36
C PRO A 106 -14.34 -15.48 4.50
N PHE A 107 -14.05 -15.45 3.20
CA PHE A 107 -14.48 -16.49 2.26
C PHE A 107 -13.41 -17.56 1.99
N ARG A 108 -12.27 -17.52 2.72
CA ARG A 108 -11.14 -18.45 2.48
C ARG A 108 -11.48 -19.94 2.56
N THR A 109 -12.54 -20.28 3.28
CA THR A 109 -13.02 -21.68 3.48
C THR A 109 -14.30 -21.99 2.72
N TRP A 110 -14.81 -21.04 1.94
CA TRP A 110 -16.04 -21.22 1.17
C TRP A 110 -15.75 -21.95 -0.15
N ASP A 111 -16.72 -22.75 -0.58
CA ASP A 111 -16.70 -23.26 -1.96
C ASP A 111 -16.87 -22.08 -2.93
N ALA A 112 -16.11 -22.09 -4.04
CA ALA A 112 -16.17 -21.05 -5.06
C ALA A 112 -17.59 -20.83 -5.63
N LYS A 113 -18.40 -21.90 -5.69
CA LYS A 113 -19.81 -21.86 -6.13
C LYS A 113 -20.73 -21.03 -5.21
N ASP A 114 -20.37 -20.88 -3.93
CA ASP A 114 -21.19 -20.20 -2.93
C ASP A 114 -20.84 -18.71 -2.82
N ILE A 115 -19.67 -18.29 -3.30
CA ILE A 115 -19.18 -16.89 -3.28
C ILE A 115 -20.15 -15.92 -3.98
N PRO A 116 -20.76 -16.25 -5.15
CA PRO A 116 -21.72 -15.35 -5.80
C PRO A 116 -22.97 -15.02 -4.96
N GLY A 117 -23.28 -15.85 -3.97
CA GLY A 117 -24.39 -15.65 -3.02
C GLY A 117 -24.00 -14.89 -1.74
N ALA A 118 -22.75 -14.43 -1.62
CA ALA A 118 -22.28 -13.74 -0.43
C ALA A 118 -23.00 -12.43 -0.19
N THR A 119 -23.38 -12.16 1.06
CA THR A 119 -23.99 -10.90 1.46
C THR A 119 -22.95 -9.85 1.84
N VAL A 120 -23.37 -8.59 1.89
CA VAL A 120 -22.52 -7.47 2.32
C VAL A 120 -22.05 -7.68 3.76
N GLU A 121 -22.92 -8.15 4.63
CA GLU A 121 -22.62 -8.41 6.05
C GLU A 121 -21.56 -9.52 6.19
N GLN A 122 -21.60 -10.54 5.34
CA GLN A 122 -20.60 -11.60 5.32
C GLN A 122 -19.26 -11.08 4.80
N ALA A 123 -19.24 -10.26 3.76
CA ALA A 123 -18.04 -9.64 3.23
C ALA A 123 -17.38 -8.67 4.22
N LEU A 124 -18.17 -7.98 5.05
CA LEU A 124 -17.69 -7.06 6.08
C LEU A 124 -17.22 -7.76 7.37
N LYS A 125 -17.40 -9.07 7.50
CA LYS A 125 -17.02 -9.84 8.68
C LYS A 125 -15.66 -10.49 8.50
N HIS A 126 -14.58 -9.70 8.65
CA HIS A 126 -13.23 -10.24 8.60
C HIS A 126 -12.97 -11.18 9.80
N PRO A 127 -12.37 -12.39 9.59
CA PRO A 127 -12.21 -13.38 10.66
C PRO A 127 -11.29 -12.93 11.81
N ASN A 128 -10.30 -12.09 11.53
CA ASN A 128 -9.23 -11.76 12.49
C ASN A 128 -9.19 -10.28 12.88
N TRP A 129 -9.64 -9.36 12.01
CA TRP A 129 -9.41 -7.93 12.16
C TRP A 129 -10.70 -7.11 12.09
N SER A 130 -10.78 -6.06 12.92
CA SER A 130 -11.77 -5.01 12.77
C SER A 130 -11.14 -3.85 12.00
N MET A 131 -11.59 -3.61 10.79
CA MET A 131 -11.00 -2.63 9.85
C MET A 131 -12.09 -1.76 9.22
N GLY A 132 -11.68 -0.73 8.48
CA GLY A 132 -12.60 0.07 7.67
C GLY A 132 -13.29 -0.78 6.59
N ALA A 133 -14.49 -0.36 6.17
CA ALA A 133 -15.33 -1.11 5.23
C ALA A 133 -14.62 -1.44 3.91
N LYS A 134 -13.90 -0.45 3.32
CA LYS A 134 -13.19 -0.66 2.04
C LYS A 134 -12.19 -1.80 2.14
N ILE A 135 -11.22 -1.73 3.06
CA ILE A 135 -10.17 -2.74 3.18
C ILE A 135 -10.74 -4.11 3.58
N THR A 136 -11.84 -4.15 4.32
CA THR A 136 -12.50 -5.40 4.68
C THR A 136 -13.09 -6.09 3.46
N VAL A 137 -13.77 -5.36 2.57
CA VAL A 137 -14.27 -5.88 1.30
C VAL A 137 -13.13 -6.26 0.35
N ASP A 138 -12.09 -5.45 0.28
CA ASP A 138 -10.89 -5.76 -0.51
C ASP A 138 -10.23 -7.06 -0.03
N SER A 139 -10.21 -7.31 1.28
CA SER A 139 -9.73 -8.57 1.86
C SER A 139 -10.65 -9.74 1.51
N ALA A 140 -11.96 -9.56 1.60
CA ALA A 140 -12.96 -10.60 1.29
C ALA A 140 -12.85 -11.08 -0.17
N SER A 141 -12.57 -10.18 -1.09
CA SER A 141 -12.40 -10.46 -2.52
C SER A 141 -10.96 -10.81 -2.93
N MET A 142 -10.00 -10.77 -2.01
CA MET A 142 -8.56 -10.85 -2.26
C MET A 142 -7.98 -9.74 -3.15
N ILE A 143 -8.77 -8.71 -3.48
CA ILE A 143 -8.29 -7.53 -4.23
C ILE A 143 -7.20 -6.80 -3.45
N ASN A 144 -7.31 -6.70 -2.11
CA ASN A 144 -6.26 -6.14 -1.29
C ASN A 144 -4.90 -6.79 -1.58
N LYS A 145 -4.86 -8.10 -1.68
CA LYS A 145 -3.63 -8.84 -1.98
C LYS A 145 -3.14 -8.61 -3.41
N GLY A 146 -4.05 -8.45 -4.35
CA GLY A 146 -3.72 -8.03 -5.72
C GLY A 146 -3.06 -6.65 -5.77
N LEU A 147 -3.59 -5.68 -5.01
CA LEU A 147 -2.98 -4.33 -4.88
C LEU A 147 -1.59 -4.41 -4.26
N GLU A 148 -1.40 -5.22 -3.23
CA GLU A 148 -0.10 -5.40 -2.56
C GLU A 148 0.94 -6.09 -3.45
N ILE A 149 0.54 -7.01 -4.34
CA ILE A 149 1.44 -7.56 -5.36
C ILE A 149 1.97 -6.45 -6.27
N MET A 150 1.09 -5.56 -6.73
CA MET A 150 1.48 -4.45 -7.60
C MET A 150 2.36 -3.44 -6.84
N GLU A 151 2.02 -3.13 -5.59
CA GLU A 151 2.82 -2.26 -4.75
C GLU A 151 4.21 -2.86 -4.48
N THR A 152 4.29 -4.16 -4.13
CA THR A 152 5.54 -4.90 -3.94
C THR A 152 6.44 -4.80 -5.17
N ARG A 153 5.87 -5.04 -6.36
CA ARG A 153 6.58 -4.95 -7.63
C ARG A 153 7.27 -3.59 -7.80
N TRP A 154 6.55 -2.50 -7.57
CA TRP A 154 7.05 -1.15 -7.81
C TRP A 154 7.97 -0.65 -6.70
N LEU A 155 7.61 -0.91 -5.45
CA LEU A 155 8.36 -0.41 -4.30
C LEU A 155 9.74 -1.06 -4.18
N PHE A 156 9.80 -2.38 -4.35
CA PHE A 156 11.05 -3.15 -4.24
C PHE A 156 11.72 -3.42 -5.59
N ASP A 157 11.11 -3.00 -6.70
CA ASP A 157 11.58 -3.26 -8.05
C ASP A 157 11.88 -4.75 -8.26
N VAL A 158 10.89 -5.59 -7.94
CA VAL A 158 10.95 -7.05 -8.06
C VAL A 158 10.00 -7.49 -9.18
N PRO A 159 10.42 -8.36 -10.12
CA PRO A 159 9.55 -8.83 -11.18
C PRO A 159 8.39 -9.67 -10.62
N ARG A 160 7.22 -9.63 -11.32
CA ARG A 160 5.97 -10.24 -10.85
C ARG A 160 6.10 -11.74 -10.60
N ASP A 161 6.87 -12.45 -11.41
CA ASP A 161 7.11 -13.89 -11.31
C ASP A 161 7.89 -14.32 -10.06
N LYS A 162 8.52 -13.39 -9.37
CA LYS A 162 9.16 -13.60 -8.06
C LYS A 162 8.26 -13.28 -6.87
N ILE A 163 7.01 -12.93 -7.08
CA ILE A 163 6.06 -12.60 -5.99
C ILE A 163 4.98 -13.66 -5.95
N GLU A 164 4.95 -14.44 -4.88
CA GLU A 164 3.97 -15.48 -4.60
C GLU A 164 3.09 -15.09 -3.43
N VAL A 165 1.82 -15.52 -3.44
CA VAL A 165 0.89 -15.29 -2.32
C VAL A 165 0.72 -16.58 -1.54
N VAL A 166 0.83 -16.47 -0.22
CA VAL A 166 0.59 -17.58 0.71
C VAL A 166 -0.53 -17.19 1.66
N VAL A 167 -1.65 -17.93 1.59
CA VAL A 167 -2.71 -17.79 2.58
C VAL A 167 -2.29 -18.48 3.87
N HIS A 168 -2.14 -17.67 4.93
CA HIS A 168 -1.76 -18.13 6.26
C HIS A 168 -2.95 -17.94 7.21
N PRO A 169 -3.60 -19.00 7.67
CA PRO A 169 -4.88 -18.92 8.38
C PRO A 169 -4.77 -18.53 9.86
N GLN A 170 -3.57 -18.33 10.37
CA GLN A 170 -3.31 -18.01 11.79
C GLN A 170 -3.17 -16.52 12.03
#